data_65f5445add378a643e4df1e15b45922f
#
_entry.id   65f5445add378a643e4df1e15b45922f
#
_cell.length_a   1.000
_cell.length_b   1.000
_cell.length_c   1.000
_cell.angle_alpha   90.00
_cell.angle_beta   90.00
_cell.angle_gamma   90.00
#
_symmetry.space_group_name_H-M   'P 1'
#
loop_
_entity.id
_entity.type
_entity.pdbx_description
1 polymer ?
#
loop_
_entity_poly.entity_id
_entity_poly.type
_entity_poly.pdbx_seq_one_letter_code
_entity_poly.pdbx_strand_id
1 'polypeptide(L)'
;MDSTVRQRNNESASPYYSTREIRTEEEREFELFAQLRHNLRALISTTPRLAEQLDGIDINQIQSREDLAAIPVVRKSTLMCQQHKLRGAEEVGTGVFGGFTDISWGQVARVYASPGPIYELDTKRPDYWRMAQALYAAGIRPTMLVHNCFSYHFTPAGNMLESGALALGCSVFPGGIGQTELQVRTMLDLRPQAYTGTPSFLKIILEKAEELGEKIDSLKYAVLTGEAV
;
A
#
# COMPACT_ATOMS: atom_id res chain seq x y z
N MET A 1 4.32 38.02 -5.76
CA MET A 1 3.67 37.40 -4.59
C MET A 1 2.22 37.19 -4.98
N ASP A 2 1.92 35.98 -5.37
CA ASP A 2 0.65 35.63 -6.02
C ASP A 2 -0.39 35.25 -4.95
N SER A 3 -1.51 36.00 -4.98
CA SER A 3 -2.58 35.98 -3.99
C SER A 3 -3.63 34.88 -4.25
N THR A 4 -3.29 33.84 -5.00
CA THR A 4 -4.25 32.84 -5.52
C THR A 4 -4.33 31.53 -4.70
N VAL A 5 -3.71 31.45 -3.50
CA VAL A 5 -3.66 30.22 -2.69
C VAL A 5 -4.66 30.18 -1.52
N ARG A 6 -5.52 31.17 -1.38
CA ARG A 6 -6.48 31.21 -0.26
C ARG A 6 -7.94 31.29 -0.72
N GLN A 7 -8.47 30.23 -1.28
CA GLN A 7 -9.93 29.98 -1.26
C GLN A 7 -10.26 28.56 -1.78
N ARG A 8 -9.97 27.53 -0.98
CA ARG A 8 -10.64 26.21 -1.08
C ARG A 8 -11.00 25.72 0.33
N ASN A 9 -11.81 26.48 1.00
CA ASN A 9 -12.42 26.04 2.25
C ASN A 9 -13.93 25.96 2.03
N ASN A 10 -14.53 24.79 2.32
CA ASN A 10 -15.95 24.48 2.38
C ASN A 10 -16.67 24.06 1.08
N GLU A 11 -16.08 23.25 0.23
CA GLU A 11 -16.88 22.25 -0.47
C GLU A 11 -16.93 21.01 0.40
N SER A 12 -18.13 20.50 0.69
CA SER A 12 -18.29 19.23 1.41
C SER A 12 -17.49 18.17 0.65
N ALA A 13 -16.42 17.66 1.27
CA ALA A 13 -15.54 16.70 0.60
C ALA A 13 -16.41 15.56 0.09
N SER A 14 -16.26 15.21 -1.19
CA SER A 14 -16.96 14.07 -1.77
C SER A 14 -16.88 12.86 -0.82
N PRO A 15 -17.94 12.07 -0.63
CA PRO A 15 -17.85 10.84 0.12
C PRO A 15 -16.93 9.80 -0.55
N TYR A 16 -16.59 10.01 -1.82
CA TYR A 16 -15.77 9.12 -2.64
C TYR A 16 -14.41 9.73 -2.96
N TYR A 17 -13.37 8.92 -2.91
CA TYR A 17 -12.00 9.31 -3.30
C TYR A 17 -11.91 9.60 -4.79
N SER A 18 -12.62 8.85 -5.62
CA SER A 18 -12.65 9.02 -7.07
C SER A 18 -14.00 8.66 -7.67
N THR A 19 -14.26 9.15 -8.88
CA THR A 19 -15.46 8.80 -9.66
C THR A 19 -15.56 7.32 -9.99
N ARG A 20 -14.44 6.57 -9.89
CA ARG A 20 -14.44 5.12 -10.07
C ARG A 20 -15.25 4.37 -9.02
N GLU A 21 -15.49 4.96 -7.85
CA GLU A 21 -16.24 4.33 -6.76
C GLU A 21 -17.76 4.34 -6.96
N ILE A 22 -18.25 5.19 -7.86
CA ILE A 22 -19.69 5.32 -8.17
C ILE A 22 -20.12 4.60 -9.45
N ARG A 23 -19.19 3.86 -10.10
CA ARG A 23 -19.52 3.05 -11.28
C ARG A 23 -20.48 1.92 -10.91
N THR A 24 -21.36 1.55 -11.85
CA THR A 24 -22.14 0.34 -11.74
C THR A 24 -21.24 -0.90 -11.70
N GLU A 25 -21.78 -2.04 -11.27
CA GLU A 25 -21.06 -3.30 -11.28
C GLU A 25 -20.61 -3.68 -12.69
N GLU A 26 -21.49 -3.53 -13.67
CA GLU A 26 -21.22 -3.84 -15.07
C GLU A 26 -20.07 -2.97 -15.65
N GLU A 27 -20.12 -1.65 -15.42
CA GLU A 27 -19.07 -0.73 -15.84
C GLU A 27 -17.72 -1.09 -15.19
N ARG A 28 -17.75 -1.42 -13.89
CA ARG A 28 -16.55 -1.80 -13.16
C ARG A 28 -15.93 -3.09 -13.70
N GLU A 29 -16.72 -4.14 -13.90
CA GLU A 29 -16.23 -5.42 -14.44
C GLU A 29 -15.69 -5.25 -15.87
N PHE A 30 -16.42 -4.54 -16.72
CA PHE A 30 -15.96 -4.26 -18.08
C PHE A 30 -14.59 -3.56 -18.10
N GLU A 31 -14.45 -2.48 -17.33
CA GLU A 31 -13.19 -1.72 -17.26
C GLU A 31 -12.05 -2.54 -16.63
N LEU A 32 -12.34 -3.34 -15.57
CA LEU A 32 -11.33 -4.18 -14.92
C LEU A 32 -10.76 -5.21 -15.90
N PHE A 33 -11.60 -5.93 -16.63
CA PHE A 33 -11.13 -6.93 -17.60
C PHE A 33 -10.48 -6.31 -18.83
N ALA A 34 -10.95 -5.14 -19.29
CA ALA A 34 -10.27 -4.40 -20.35
C ALA A 34 -8.84 -3.98 -19.91
N GLN A 35 -8.70 -3.43 -18.70
CA GLN A 35 -7.41 -3.04 -18.14
C GLN A 35 -6.50 -4.23 -17.87
N LEU A 36 -7.06 -5.35 -17.35
CA LEU A 36 -6.32 -6.58 -17.11
C LEU A 36 -5.69 -7.09 -18.42
N ARG A 37 -6.48 -7.26 -19.49
CA ARG A 37 -5.97 -7.70 -20.80
C ARG A 37 -4.91 -6.76 -21.35
N HIS A 38 -5.12 -5.44 -21.21
CA HIS A 38 -4.14 -4.45 -21.62
C HIS A 38 -2.80 -4.63 -20.90
N ASN A 39 -2.85 -4.75 -19.57
CA ASN A 39 -1.66 -4.92 -18.73
C ASN A 39 -0.96 -6.26 -19.01
N LEU A 40 -1.69 -7.37 -19.15
CA LEU A 40 -1.11 -8.68 -19.44
C LEU A 40 -0.37 -8.68 -20.77
N ARG A 41 -0.95 -8.09 -21.83
CA ARG A 41 -0.27 -7.97 -23.14
C ARG A 41 1.02 -7.15 -23.04
N ALA A 42 1.02 -6.07 -22.29
CA ALA A 42 2.21 -5.23 -22.11
C ALA A 42 3.31 -5.97 -21.33
N LEU A 43 2.95 -6.72 -20.31
CA LEU A 43 3.90 -7.35 -19.39
C LEU A 43 4.44 -8.70 -19.89
N ILE A 44 3.69 -9.43 -20.72
CA ILE A 44 4.11 -10.77 -21.16
C ILE A 44 5.44 -10.77 -21.93
N SER A 45 5.75 -9.67 -22.62
CA SER A 45 7.00 -9.52 -23.38
C SER A 45 8.21 -9.14 -22.52
N THR A 46 7.98 -8.61 -21.32
CA THR A 46 9.02 -8.06 -20.43
C THR A 46 9.15 -8.82 -19.12
N THR A 47 8.19 -9.70 -18.81
CA THR A 47 8.15 -10.45 -17.55
C THR A 47 8.14 -11.96 -17.84
N PRO A 48 9.32 -12.62 -17.86
CA PRO A 48 9.44 -14.03 -18.30
C PRO A 48 8.55 -15.00 -17.51
N ARG A 49 8.42 -14.83 -16.21
CA ARG A 49 7.58 -15.70 -15.38
C ARG A 49 6.09 -15.53 -15.63
N LEU A 50 5.67 -14.33 -15.99
CA LEU A 50 4.29 -14.11 -16.41
C LEU A 50 4.03 -14.78 -17.77
N ALA A 51 4.99 -14.69 -18.68
CA ALA A 51 4.91 -15.37 -19.99
C ALA A 51 4.77 -16.89 -19.81
N GLU A 52 5.61 -17.51 -18.96
CA GLU A 52 5.52 -18.94 -18.64
C GLU A 52 4.18 -19.32 -17.99
N GLN A 53 3.68 -18.49 -17.07
CA GLN A 53 2.40 -18.73 -16.37
C GLN A 53 1.19 -18.68 -17.31
N LEU A 54 1.27 -17.83 -18.32
CA LEU A 54 0.20 -17.61 -19.30
C LEU A 54 0.40 -18.41 -20.59
N ASP A 55 1.38 -19.33 -20.63
CA ASP A 55 1.62 -20.14 -21.80
C ASP A 55 0.38 -20.95 -22.17
N GLY A 56 0.00 -20.90 -23.45
CA GLY A 56 -1.23 -21.52 -23.96
C GLY A 56 -2.54 -20.81 -23.60
N ILE A 57 -2.52 -19.68 -22.89
CA ILE A 57 -3.72 -18.90 -22.53
C ILE A 57 -3.90 -17.74 -23.52
N ASP A 58 -5.04 -17.70 -24.21
CA ASP A 58 -5.40 -16.53 -25.03
C ASP A 58 -5.89 -15.39 -24.12
N ILE A 59 -5.04 -14.38 -23.95
CA ILE A 59 -5.33 -13.20 -23.13
C ILE A 59 -6.62 -12.48 -23.59
N ASN A 60 -6.99 -12.57 -24.89
CA ASN A 60 -8.18 -11.90 -25.39
C ASN A 60 -9.48 -12.54 -24.88
N GLN A 61 -9.43 -13.80 -24.52
CA GLN A 61 -10.57 -14.56 -24.00
C GLN A 61 -10.83 -14.28 -22.50
N ILE A 62 -9.92 -13.61 -21.79
CA ILE A 62 -10.11 -13.28 -20.36
C ILE A 62 -11.06 -12.07 -20.26
N GLN A 63 -12.35 -12.32 -20.22
CA GLN A 63 -13.40 -11.30 -20.22
C GLN A 63 -14.26 -11.32 -18.96
N SER A 64 -14.20 -12.42 -18.20
CA SER A 64 -14.99 -12.65 -17.00
C SER A 64 -14.15 -13.20 -15.85
N ARG A 65 -14.77 -13.34 -14.68
CA ARG A 65 -14.13 -13.98 -13.50
C ARG A 65 -13.92 -15.47 -13.72
N GLU A 66 -14.78 -16.13 -14.47
CA GLU A 66 -14.66 -17.53 -14.85
C GLU A 66 -13.44 -17.73 -15.74
N ASP A 67 -13.22 -16.86 -16.74
CA ASP A 67 -12.03 -16.91 -17.59
C ASP A 67 -10.76 -16.65 -16.76
N LEU A 68 -10.81 -15.69 -15.84
CA LEU A 68 -9.69 -15.40 -14.93
C LEU A 68 -9.33 -16.63 -14.08
N ALA A 69 -10.31 -17.42 -13.67
CA ALA A 69 -10.11 -18.64 -12.86
C ALA A 69 -9.33 -19.73 -13.64
N ALA A 70 -9.25 -19.67 -14.96
CA ALA A 70 -8.44 -20.56 -15.78
C ALA A 70 -6.92 -20.25 -15.68
N ILE A 71 -6.54 -19.07 -15.20
CA ILE A 71 -5.13 -18.70 -15.03
C ILE A 71 -4.54 -19.44 -13.82
N PRO A 72 -3.39 -20.14 -13.99
CA PRO A 72 -2.75 -20.84 -12.87
C PRO A 72 -2.39 -19.92 -11.71
N VAL A 73 -2.66 -20.35 -10.49
CA VAL A 73 -2.34 -19.60 -9.27
C VAL A 73 -0.84 -19.67 -8.97
N VAL A 74 -0.22 -18.51 -8.75
CA VAL A 74 1.15 -18.45 -8.21
C VAL A 74 1.11 -18.67 -6.69
N ARG A 75 1.79 -19.71 -6.23
CA ARG A 75 1.94 -20.00 -4.81
C ARG A 75 3.12 -19.23 -4.22
N LYS A 76 2.97 -18.75 -2.98
CA LYS A 76 4.07 -18.08 -2.24
C LYS A 76 5.35 -18.92 -2.18
N SER A 77 5.22 -20.23 -1.98
CA SER A 77 6.35 -21.18 -2.00
C SER A 77 7.05 -21.24 -3.37
N THR A 78 6.30 -21.16 -4.47
CA THR A 78 6.85 -21.13 -5.82
C THR A 78 7.64 -19.85 -6.05
N LEU A 79 7.06 -18.67 -5.70
CA LEU A 79 7.73 -17.38 -5.77
C LEU A 79 9.03 -17.38 -4.97
N MET A 80 8.98 -17.86 -3.74
CA MET A 80 10.15 -17.97 -2.85
C MET A 80 11.26 -18.85 -3.44
N CYS A 81 10.90 -20.00 -4.01
CA CYS A 81 11.83 -20.90 -4.68
C CYS A 81 12.48 -20.23 -5.91
N GLN A 82 11.70 -19.53 -6.73
CA GLN A 82 12.21 -18.82 -7.91
C GLN A 82 13.18 -17.71 -7.52
N GLN A 83 12.83 -16.90 -6.54
CA GLN A 83 13.75 -15.86 -6.03
C GLN A 83 15.02 -16.47 -5.45
N HIS A 84 14.91 -17.60 -4.72
CA HIS A 84 16.07 -18.27 -4.13
C HIS A 84 17.06 -18.77 -5.19
N LYS A 85 16.57 -19.33 -6.30
CA LYS A 85 17.42 -19.83 -7.41
C LYS A 85 18.25 -18.72 -8.07
N LEU A 86 17.79 -17.48 -8.02
CA LEU A 86 18.44 -16.33 -8.67
C LEU A 86 19.31 -15.50 -7.71
N ARG A 87 19.36 -15.88 -6.43
CA ARG A 87 20.21 -15.21 -5.43
C ARG A 87 21.69 -15.50 -5.69
N GLY A 88 22.51 -14.44 -5.60
CA GLY A 88 23.96 -14.58 -5.70
C GLY A 88 24.51 -14.79 -7.11
N ALA A 89 23.68 -14.71 -8.16
CA ALA A 89 24.16 -14.67 -9.53
C ALA A 89 24.89 -13.34 -9.78
N GLU A 90 26.05 -13.38 -10.46
CA GLU A 90 26.87 -12.17 -10.70
C GLU A 90 26.15 -11.08 -11.49
N GLU A 91 25.22 -11.46 -12.36
CA GLU A 91 24.38 -10.54 -13.15
C GLU A 91 22.94 -10.47 -12.59
N VAL A 92 22.81 -10.17 -11.30
CA VAL A 92 21.52 -10.33 -10.63
C VAL A 92 20.47 -9.34 -11.15
N GLY A 93 20.83 -8.13 -11.55
CA GLY A 93 19.86 -7.15 -11.98
C GLY A 93 18.60 -7.20 -11.09
N THR A 94 17.42 -7.07 -11.68
CA THR A 94 16.14 -7.30 -10.99
C THR A 94 15.71 -8.78 -10.96
N GLY A 95 16.57 -9.71 -11.41
CA GLY A 95 16.34 -11.16 -11.36
C GLY A 95 16.10 -11.69 -9.95
N VAL A 96 16.61 -11.00 -8.91
CA VAL A 96 16.35 -11.30 -7.50
C VAL A 96 14.85 -11.34 -7.16
N PHE A 97 14.00 -10.69 -7.94
CA PHE A 97 12.54 -10.76 -7.80
C PHE A 97 11.91 -11.97 -8.50
N GLY A 98 12.71 -12.94 -8.97
CA GLY A 98 12.23 -14.21 -9.50
C GLY A 98 11.69 -14.14 -10.93
N GLY A 99 11.97 -13.06 -11.67
CA GLY A 99 11.45 -12.84 -13.03
C GLY A 99 10.00 -12.36 -13.08
N PHE A 100 9.46 -11.88 -11.96
CA PHE A 100 8.08 -11.35 -11.85
C PHE A 100 8.00 -9.83 -11.98
N THR A 101 9.07 -9.17 -12.40
CA THR A 101 9.07 -7.71 -12.63
C THR A 101 9.87 -7.37 -13.88
N ASP A 102 9.46 -6.32 -14.56
CA ASP A 102 10.16 -5.66 -15.67
C ASP A 102 10.84 -4.35 -15.21
N ILE A 103 10.76 -4.02 -13.92
CA ILE A 103 11.24 -2.75 -13.37
C ILE A 103 12.75 -2.83 -13.15
N SER A 104 13.50 -1.88 -13.72
CA SER A 104 14.95 -1.75 -13.52
C SER A 104 15.31 -1.08 -12.19
N TRP A 105 16.53 -1.35 -11.67
CA TRP A 105 17.00 -0.74 -10.41
C TRP A 105 16.89 0.78 -10.35
N GLY A 106 17.06 1.48 -11.47
CA GLY A 106 16.91 2.94 -11.53
C GLY A 106 15.47 3.43 -11.27
N GLN A 107 14.49 2.57 -11.45
CA GLN A 107 13.07 2.84 -11.22
C GLN A 107 12.59 2.39 -9.83
N VAL A 108 13.32 1.48 -9.20
CA VAL A 108 13.03 1.00 -7.83
C VAL A 108 13.29 2.13 -6.84
N ALA A 109 12.36 2.39 -5.95
CA ALA A 109 12.54 3.32 -4.85
C ALA A 109 13.01 2.60 -3.58
N ARG A 110 12.42 1.45 -3.27
CA ARG A 110 12.74 0.63 -2.09
C ARG A 110 12.59 -0.84 -2.41
N VAL A 111 13.31 -1.67 -1.66
CA VAL A 111 13.16 -3.12 -1.65
C VAL A 111 12.81 -3.56 -0.24
N TYR A 112 11.88 -4.47 -0.13
CA TYR A 112 11.42 -5.04 1.13
C TYR A 112 11.65 -6.54 1.16
N ALA A 113 11.71 -7.09 2.37
CA ALA A 113 11.80 -8.52 2.61
C ALA A 113 10.66 -8.94 3.53
N SER A 114 9.63 -9.56 2.99
CA SER A 114 8.58 -10.18 3.79
C SER A 114 9.05 -11.53 4.36
N PRO A 115 8.44 -12.04 5.44
CA PRO A 115 8.86 -13.31 6.03
C PRO A 115 8.87 -14.47 5.01
N GLY A 116 10.09 -15.13 4.89
CA GLY A 116 10.31 -16.21 3.93
C GLY A 116 11.78 -16.35 3.50
N PRO A 117 12.64 -15.35 3.24
CA PRO A 117 12.31 -14.01 2.77
C PRO A 117 11.83 -14.02 1.32
N ILE A 118 10.84 -13.19 1.06
CA ILE A 118 10.42 -12.83 -0.29
C ILE A 118 10.73 -11.36 -0.49
N TYR A 119 11.45 -11.05 -1.56
CA TYR A 119 11.77 -9.67 -1.91
C TYR A 119 10.66 -9.07 -2.76
N GLU A 120 10.25 -7.87 -2.38
CA GLU A 120 9.24 -7.06 -3.04
C GLU A 120 9.80 -5.66 -3.25
N LEU A 121 9.34 -4.96 -4.27
CA LEU A 121 9.78 -3.61 -4.56
C LEU A 121 8.62 -2.62 -4.55
N ASP A 122 8.94 -1.35 -4.30
CA ASP A 122 8.13 -0.25 -4.74
C ASP A 122 8.90 0.67 -5.69
N THR A 123 8.18 1.56 -6.35
CA THR A 123 8.74 2.53 -7.28
C THR A 123 8.54 3.95 -6.77
N LYS A 124 9.11 4.94 -7.47
CA LYS A 124 8.92 6.36 -7.18
C LYS A 124 7.49 6.87 -7.50
N ARG A 125 6.60 5.98 -7.96
CA ARG A 125 5.20 6.33 -8.25
C ARG A 125 4.48 6.71 -6.95
N PRO A 126 3.80 7.87 -6.89
CA PRO A 126 2.94 8.21 -5.76
C PRO A 126 1.89 7.13 -5.51
N ASP A 127 1.64 6.83 -4.24
CA ASP A 127 0.67 5.79 -3.81
C ASP A 127 0.79 4.47 -4.58
N TYR A 128 2.01 3.97 -4.75
CA TYR A 128 2.29 2.72 -5.46
C TYR A 128 1.41 1.57 -4.96
N TRP A 129 1.19 1.51 -3.66
CA TRP A 129 0.42 0.48 -2.97
C TRP A 129 -1.09 0.76 -2.95
N ARG A 130 -1.55 1.92 -3.46
CA ARG A 130 -2.95 2.33 -3.55
C ARG A 130 -3.67 2.41 -2.20
N MET A 131 -2.96 2.88 -1.17
CA MET A 131 -3.50 3.03 0.18
C MET A 131 -4.31 4.33 0.37
N ALA A 132 -4.12 5.35 -0.47
CA ALA A 132 -4.84 6.61 -0.37
C ALA A 132 -6.37 6.43 -0.38
N GLN A 133 -6.87 5.53 -1.23
CA GLN A 133 -8.29 5.22 -1.32
C GLN A 133 -8.82 4.60 -0.02
N ALA A 134 -8.08 3.66 0.58
CA ALA A 134 -8.46 3.03 1.84
C ALA A 134 -8.45 4.04 3.00
N LEU A 135 -7.43 4.90 3.06
CA LEU A 135 -7.34 5.97 4.05
C LEU A 135 -8.49 6.96 3.91
N TYR A 136 -8.84 7.34 2.67
CA TYR A 136 -9.97 8.23 2.40
C TYR A 136 -11.31 7.61 2.81
N ALA A 137 -11.52 6.33 2.53
CA ALA A 137 -12.71 5.58 2.92
C ALA A 137 -12.86 5.49 4.45
N ALA A 138 -11.73 5.43 5.18
CA ALA A 138 -11.71 5.49 6.65
C ALA A 138 -11.96 6.90 7.23
N GLY A 139 -12.17 7.92 6.40
CA GLY A 139 -12.46 9.28 6.84
C GLY A 139 -11.23 10.19 6.95
N ILE A 140 -10.04 9.72 6.61
CA ILE A 140 -8.81 10.54 6.60
C ILE A 140 -8.87 11.49 5.41
N ARG A 141 -8.52 12.75 5.63
CA ARG A 141 -8.64 13.83 4.63
C ARG A 141 -7.33 14.63 4.51
N PRO A 142 -7.12 15.34 3.39
CA PRO A 142 -5.97 16.24 3.22
C PRO A 142 -5.79 17.15 4.43
N THR A 143 -4.53 17.49 4.72
CA THR A 143 -4.11 18.34 5.83
C THR A 143 -4.15 17.70 7.22
N MET A 144 -4.66 16.49 7.37
CA MET A 144 -4.55 15.76 8.65
C MET A 144 -3.12 15.29 8.89
N LEU A 145 -2.73 15.21 10.16
CA LEU A 145 -1.54 14.51 10.60
C LEU A 145 -1.88 13.05 10.92
N VAL A 146 -1.20 12.14 10.26
CA VAL A 146 -1.32 10.70 10.47
C VAL A 146 -0.15 10.21 11.32
N HIS A 147 -0.42 9.59 12.45
CA HIS A 147 0.58 8.91 13.28
C HIS A 147 0.70 7.46 12.82
N ASN A 148 1.79 7.12 12.10
CA ASN A 148 1.97 5.81 11.49
C ASN A 148 2.87 4.92 12.36
N CYS A 149 2.27 3.90 12.96
CA CYS A 149 2.93 2.93 13.84
C CYS A 149 3.23 1.58 13.18
N PHE A 150 3.15 1.48 11.85
CA PHE A 150 3.67 0.30 11.16
C PHE A 150 5.19 0.33 11.08
N SER A 151 5.80 -0.87 11.02
CA SER A 151 7.25 -1.01 10.88
C SER A 151 7.73 -0.38 9.56
N TYR A 152 8.82 0.37 9.65
CA TYR A 152 9.60 0.88 8.52
C TYR A 152 10.82 0.00 8.21
N HIS A 153 10.99 -1.11 8.95
CA HIS A 153 12.13 -2.01 8.83
C HIS A 153 11.71 -3.28 8.10
N PHE A 154 12.48 -3.66 7.09
CA PHE A 154 12.33 -4.85 6.23
C PHE A 154 11.00 -4.94 5.47
N THR A 155 9.85 -4.82 6.14
CA THR A 155 8.52 -4.99 5.55
C THR A 155 7.98 -3.68 4.98
N PRO A 156 7.08 -3.72 3.99
CA PRO A 156 6.61 -2.51 3.33
C PRO A 156 5.57 -1.70 4.12
N ALA A 157 4.98 -2.25 5.19
CA ALA A 157 3.76 -1.72 5.81
C ALA A 157 3.84 -0.23 6.18
N GLY A 158 4.92 0.22 6.83
CA GLY A 158 5.11 1.63 7.19
C GLY A 158 5.09 2.53 5.96
N ASN A 159 5.89 2.17 4.93
CA ASN A 159 5.97 2.96 3.70
C ASN A 159 4.68 2.87 2.85
N MET A 160 3.95 1.75 2.91
CA MET A 160 2.65 1.61 2.21
C MET A 160 1.65 2.66 2.70
N LEU A 161 1.44 2.72 4.01
CA LEU A 161 0.48 3.64 4.62
C LEU A 161 0.97 5.10 4.51
N GLU A 162 2.27 5.34 4.69
CA GLU A 162 2.87 6.66 4.50
C GLU A 162 2.66 7.18 3.09
N SER A 163 3.01 6.38 2.05
CA SER A 163 2.87 6.84 0.66
C SER A 163 1.42 7.15 0.30
N GLY A 164 0.47 6.37 0.80
CA GLY A 164 -0.97 6.64 0.63
C GLY A 164 -1.41 7.93 1.34
N ALA A 165 -0.96 8.15 2.57
CA ALA A 165 -1.27 9.36 3.32
C ALA A 165 -0.68 10.61 2.66
N LEU A 166 0.57 10.55 2.20
CA LEU A 166 1.22 11.65 1.47
C LEU A 166 0.51 11.94 0.14
N ALA A 167 0.12 10.90 -0.61
CA ALA A 167 -0.63 11.07 -1.86
C ALA A 167 -2.03 11.65 -1.63
N LEU A 168 -2.62 11.40 -0.47
CA LEU A 168 -3.89 12.00 -0.05
C LEU A 168 -3.73 13.48 0.37
N GLY A 169 -2.50 13.95 0.58
CA GLY A 169 -2.21 15.31 1.04
C GLY A 169 -2.17 15.46 2.56
N CYS A 170 -1.94 14.37 3.27
CA CYS A 170 -1.71 14.36 4.71
C CYS A 170 -0.24 14.62 5.04
N SER A 171 0.03 15.02 6.28
CA SER A 171 1.34 14.91 6.90
C SER A 171 1.45 13.59 7.64
N VAL A 172 2.65 13.02 7.76
CA VAL A 172 2.87 11.75 8.45
C VAL A 172 3.94 11.91 9.52
N PHE A 173 3.65 11.44 10.72
CA PHE A 173 4.66 11.16 11.73
C PHE A 173 5.03 9.67 11.67
N PRO A 174 6.27 9.32 11.30
CA PRO A 174 6.71 7.95 11.14
C PRO A 174 7.12 7.33 12.48
N GLY A 175 6.14 7.11 13.37
CA GLY A 175 6.36 6.62 14.73
C GLY A 175 6.95 5.21 14.78
N GLY A 176 6.60 4.36 13.82
CA GLY A 176 7.05 2.98 13.78
C GLY A 176 6.55 2.15 14.97
N ILE A 177 7.23 1.05 15.24
CA ILE A 177 6.88 0.11 16.31
C ILE A 177 7.66 0.40 17.60
N GLY A 178 7.09 0.01 18.75
CA GLY A 178 7.73 0.14 20.06
C GLY A 178 7.73 1.57 20.60
N GLN A 179 8.64 1.86 21.54
CA GLN A 179 8.82 3.19 22.17
C GLN A 179 7.50 3.77 22.74
N THR A 180 6.68 2.94 23.39
CA THR A 180 5.28 3.24 23.76
C THR A 180 5.11 4.59 24.48
N GLU A 181 5.96 4.89 25.47
CA GLU A 181 5.89 6.17 26.18
C GLU A 181 6.21 7.36 25.26
N LEU A 182 7.20 7.22 24.36
CA LEU A 182 7.53 8.26 23.39
C LEU A 182 6.39 8.46 22.39
N GLN A 183 5.70 7.38 21.98
CA GLN A 183 4.49 7.48 21.14
C GLN A 183 3.41 8.33 21.84
N VAL A 184 3.13 8.06 23.13
CA VAL A 184 2.16 8.84 23.91
C VAL A 184 2.55 10.31 23.96
N ARG A 185 3.80 10.63 24.35
CA ARG A 185 4.29 12.01 24.42
C ARG A 185 4.17 12.73 23.08
N THR A 186 4.59 12.06 22.00
CA THR A 186 4.48 12.62 20.64
C THR A 186 3.03 12.87 20.23
N MET A 187 2.11 11.97 20.57
CA MET A 187 0.68 12.17 20.27
C MET A 187 0.07 13.32 21.06
N LEU A 188 0.52 13.54 22.29
CA LEU A 188 0.09 14.70 23.10
C LEU A 188 0.61 16.02 22.52
N ASP A 189 1.88 16.04 22.10
CA ASP A 189 2.53 17.23 21.55
C ASP A 189 2.01 17.60 20.16
N LEU A 190 1.97 16.64 19.23
CA LEU A 190 1.63 16.87 17.82
C LEU A 190 0.13 16.77 17.53
N ARG A 191 -0.66 16.18 18.41
CA ARG A 191 -2.11 16.03 18.31
C ARG A 191 -2.59 15.47 16.95
N PRO A 192 -2.10 14.28 16.50
CA PRO A 192 -2.52 13.70 15.25
C PRO A 192 -4.01 13.39 15.26
N GLN A 193 -4.68 13.58 14.11
CA GLN A 193 -6.10 13.27 13.94
C GLN A 193 -6.33 11.81 13.53
N ALA A 194 -5.32 11.17 12.93
CA ALA A 194 -5.42 9.82 12.41
C ALA A 194 -4.26 8.94 12.90
N TYR A 195 -4.55 7.66 13.02
CA TYR A 195 -3.60 6.61 13.38
C TYR A 195 -3.60 5.52 12.32
N THR A 196 -2.43 4.95 12.02
CA THR A 196 -2.28 3.72 11.25
C THR A 196 -1.35 2.76 11.98
N GLY A 197 -1.78 1.51 12.16
CA GLY A 197 -1.01 0.52 12.91
C GLY A 197 -1.83 -0.75 13.18
N THR A 198 -1.32 -1.61 14.08
CA THR A 198 -2.07 -2.77 14.52
C THR A 198 -3.04 -2.41 15.64
N PRO A 199 -4.18 -3.12 15.79
CA PRO A 199 -5.13 -2.90 16.88
C PRO A 199 -4.47 -3.04 18.26
N SER A 200 -3.67 -4.09 18.45
CA SER A 200 -3.00 -4.34 19.72
C SER A 200 -2.03 -3.21 20.12
N PHE A 201 -1.29 -2.66 19.16
CA PHE A 201 -0.34 -1.60 19.47
C PHE A 201 -1.04 -0.27 19.78
N LEU A 202 -2.15 0.05 19.11
CA LEU A 202 -2.98 1.20 19.49
C LEU A 202 -3.49 1.06 20.92
N LYS A 203 -3.99 -0.13 21.27
CA LYS A 203 -4.45 -0.42 22.64
C LYS A 203 -3.33 -0.19 23.67
N ILE A 204 -2.13 -0.72 23.43
CA ILE A 204 -0.96 -0.56 24.30
C ILE A 204 -0.60 0.93 24.48
N ILE A 205 -0.67 1.74 23.43
CA ILE A 205 -0.42 3.18 23.49
C ILE A 205 -1.47 3.88 24.38
N LEU A 206 -2.75 3.54 24.20
CA LEU A 206 -3.84 4.14 24.98
C LEU A 206 -3.78 3.74 26.46
N GLU A 207 -3.50 2.47 26.76
CA GLU A 207 -3.28 1.98 28.13
C GLU A 207 -2.08 2.69 28.78
N LYS A 208 -1.00 2.91 28.05
CA LYS A 208 0.16 3.66 28.54
C LYS A 208 -0.18 5.13 28.81
N ALA A 209 -1.01 5.76 28.00
CA ALA A 209 -1.47 7.12 28.27
C ALA A 209 -2.27 7.18 29.58
N GLU A 210 -3.18 6.22 29.82
CA GLU A 210 -3.92 6.11 31.09
C GLU A 210 -3.00 5.91 32.31
N GLU A 211 -1.98 5.04 32.20
CA GLU A 211 -0.97 4.84 33.24
C GLU A 211 -0.21 6.15 33.61
N LEU A 212 0.01 7.01 32.61
CA LEU A 212 0.67 8.29 32.76
C LEU A 212 -0.29 9.41 33.28
N GLY A 213 -1.58 9.10 33.42
CA GLY A 213 -2.60 10.08 33.77
C GLY A 213 -2.97 11.03 32.63
N GLU A 214 -2.63 10.66 31.37
CA GLU A 214 -2.81 11.45 30.19
C GLU A 214 -3.96 10.93 29.31
N LYS A 215 -4.51 11.80 28.44
CA LYS A 215 -5.58 11.44 27.52
C LYS A 215 -5.27 11.89 26.10
N ILE A 216 -5.19 10.94 25.18
CA ILE A 216 -5.05 11.21 23.74
C ILE A 216 -6.45 11.48 23.16
N ASP A 217 -6.87 12.74 23.08
CA ASP A 217 -8.19 13.17 22.62
C ASP A 217 -8.22 13.66 21.18
N SER A 218 -7.07 13.78 20.53
CA SER A 218 -6.93 14.28 19.16
C SER A 218 -7.28 13.23 18.09
N LEU A 219 -7.11 11.94 18.38
CA LEU A 219 -7.41 10.87 17.45
C LEU A 219 -8.91 10.77 17.15
N LYS A 220 -9.26 10.83 15.87
CA LYS A 220 -10.63 10.71 15.35
C LYS A 220 -10.80 9.51 14.42
N TYR A 221 -9.72 9.09 13.78
CA TYR A 221 -9.71 8.06 12.75
C TYR A 221 -8.59 7.07 13.01
N ALA A 222 -8.84 5.80 12.74
CA ALA A 222 -7.83 4.76 12.78
C ALA A 222 -7.99 3.80 11.60
N VAL A 223 -6.88 3.46 10.94
CA VAL A 223 -6.81 2.36 9.98
C VAL A 223 -5.97 1.26 10.59
N LEU A 224 -6.64 0.18 10.93
CA LEU A 224 -6.08 -0.95 11.66
C LEU A 224 -5.98 -2.18 10.74
N THR A 225 -4.81 -2.82 10.72
CA THR A 225 -4.58 -4.05 9.96
C THR A 225 -3.36 -4.80 10.51
N GLY A 226 -3.05 -5.96 9.92
CA GLY A 226 -1.90 -6.78 10.29
C GLY A 226 -2.20 -7.88 11.30
N GLU A 227 -3.32 -7.79 12.00
CA GLU A 227 -3.86 -8.80 12.92
C GLU A 227 -5.38 -8.70 12.98
N ALA A 228 -6.04 -9.67 13.59
CA ALA A 228 -7.49 -9.63 13.82
C ALA A 228 -7.86 -8.50 14.80
N VAL A 229 -9.03 -7.92 14.59
CA VAL A 229 -9.63 -6.89 15.46
C VAL A 229 -10.58 -7.56 16.44
#